data_620fb97eb264fafe92ed054d7836e8ef
#
_entry.id   620fb97eb264fafe92ed054d7836e8ef
#
_cell.length_a   1.000
_cell.length_b   1.000
_cell.length_c   1.000
_cell.angle_alpha   90.00
_cell.angle_beta   90.00
_cell.angle_gamma   90.00
#
_symmetry.space_group_name_H-M   'P 1'
#
loop_
_entity.id
_entity.type
_entity.pdbx_description
1 polymer ?
#
loop_
_entity_poly.entity_id
_entity_poly.type
_entity_poly.pdbx_seq_one_letter_code
_entity_poly.pdbx_strand_id
1 'polypeptide(L)'
;MASAEAAFEPRFLETRDGVRLRAGLWNAAEGIPFRGVCLVLQGHSEFLEKYFEVFDELRGRGFAVAAFDWRGQGGSARALEDSRKAHIIDFAQYAEDLRAFMDQIVRHMDDRPPFALAHSMGGHILLRNLHDHPGIIRAAAFSAPMLRVFTNPFPENLAIRIARWMVRFGRGNDYVFGAGKRDPIALPFAQNIVTSDPVRYARTIAHLEADPSLCLAGPTWHWLSAAFASMAITAEPGYAEAITAPVMIATAGHDRVVRTEATIAFAQRMPHCFHGMVEGAEHEILMEQDRFRALFWQAFDDFIARALPGT
;
A
#
# COMPACT_ATOMS: atom_id res chain seq x y z
N MET A 1 -23.01 -7.04 13.28
CA MET A 1 -22.32 -5.84 12.80
C MET A 1 -22.40 -5.82 11.27
N ALA A 2 -22.68 -4.69 10.63
CA ALA A 2 -22.60 -4.57 9.18
C ALA A 2 -21.15 -4.81 8.71
N SER A 3 -20.96 -5.48 7.54
CA SER A 3 -19.64 -5.64 6.92
C SER A 3 -19.03 -4.28 6.56
N ALA A 4 -17.73 -4.24 6.34
CA ALA A 4 -17.06 -3.01 5.91
C ALA A 4 -17.64 -2.48 4.59
N GLU A 5 -18.00 -3.38 3.68
CA GLU A 5 -18.65 -3.04 2.41
C GLU A 5 -20.02 -2.37 2.64
N ALA A 6 -20.88 -2.98 3.46
CA ALA A 6 -22.21 -2.44 3.76
C ALA A 6 -22.16 -1.13 4.58
N ALA A 7 -21.07 -0.87 5.28
CA ALA A 7 -20.86 0.32 6.08
C ALA A 7 -20.04 1.41 5.36
N PHE A 8 -19.67 1.19 4.09
CA PHE A 8 -18.85 2.13 3.35
C PHE A 8 -19.64 3.37 2.91
N GLU A 9 -19.23 4.50 3.46
CA GLU A 9 -19.67 5.83 3.05
C GLU A 9 -18.45 6.63 2.62
N PRO A 10 -18.31 6.95 1.33
CA PRO A 10 -17.14 7.68 0.84
C PRO A 10 -17.09 9.09 1.41
N ARG A 11 -15.95 9.47 1.95
CA ARG A 11 -15.62 10.81 2.39
C ARG A 11 -14.57 11.40 1.46
N PHE A 12 -14.47 12.72 1.44
CA PHE A 12 -13.49 13.40 0.63
C PHE A 12 -12.76 14.44 1.46
N LEU A 13 -11.46 14.53 1.21
CA LEU A 13 -10.61 15.58 1.76
C LEU A 13 -9.79 16.21 0.64
N GLU A 14 -9.21 17.36 0.90
CA GLU A 14 -8.38 18.07 -0.06
C GLU A 14 -6.99 18.29 0.52
N THR A 15 -5.97 17.98 -0.28
CA THR A 15 -4.57 18.22 0.09
C THR A 15 -4.22 19.71 -0.07
N ARG A 16 -3.09 20.14 0.47
CA ARG A 16 -2.64 21.55 0.34
C ARG A 16 -2.39 21.98 -1.09
N ASP A 17 -2.05 21.03 -1.97
CA ASP A 17 -1.88 21.27 -3.42
C ASP A 17 -3.17 21.09 -4.22
N GLY A 18 -4.34 21.03 -3.54
CA GLY A 18 -5.67 21.03 -4.17
C GLY A 18 -6.12 19.69 -4.74
N VAL A 19 -5.49 18.58 -4.34
CA VAL A 19 -5.89 17.25 -4.80
C VAL A 19 -6.98 16.68 -3.92
N ARG A 20 -8.11 16.29 -4.51
CA ARG A 20 -9.22 15.63 -3.81
C ARG A 20 -8.94 14.16 -3.65
N LEU A 21 -8.93 13.67 -2.41
CA LEU A 21 -8.75 12.27 -2.06
C LEU A 21 -10.05 11.67 -1.54
N ARG A 22 -10.34 10.40 -1.94
CA ARG A 22 -11.45 9.62 -1.41
C ARG A 22 -10.99 8.81 -0.20
N ALA A 23 -11.75 8.83 0.87
CA ALA A 23 -11.46 8.12 2.12
C ALA A 23 -12.67 7.33 2.64
N GLY A 24 -12.43 6.38 3.53
CA GLY A 24 -13.44 5.63 4.27
C GLY A 24 -13.03 5.43 5.72
N LEU A 25 -14.04 5.38 6.59
CA LEU A 25 -13.88 5.19 8.04
C LEU A 25 -14.82 4.10 8.52
N TRP A 26 -14.31 3.23 9.37
CA TRP A 26 -15.08 2.12 9.95
C TRP A 26 -14.79 2.03 11.45
N ASN A 27 -15.85 1.96 12.25
CA ASN A 27 -15.73 1.73 13.68
C ASN A 27 -15.24 0.31 13.98
N ALA A 28 -14.56 0.12 15.11
CA ALA A 28 -14.24 -1.19 15.65
C ALA A 28 -15.52 -2.03 15.85
N ALA A 29 -15.38 -3.35 15.87
CA ALA A 29 -16.50 -4.24 16.12
C ALA A 29 -17.06 -4.02 17.54
N GLU A 30 -18.40 -4.03 17.66
CA GLU A 30 -19.08 -3.92 18.96
C GLU A 30 -18.70 -5.11 19.87
N GLY A 31 -18.55 -4.82 21.15
CA GLY A 31 -18.21 -5.84 22.15
C GLY A 31 -16.75 -6.27 22.17
N ILE A 32 -15.91 -5.72 21.30
CA ILE A 32 -14.46 -5.95 21.29
C ILE A 32 -13.74 -4.74 21.93
N PRO A 33 -12.78 -4.94 22.83
CA PRO A 33 -12.01 -3.85 23.43
C PRO A 33 -11.36 -2.96 22.34
N PHE A 34 -11.54 -1.64 22.45
CA PHE A 34 -11.02 -0.69 21.47
C PHE A 34 -9.49 -0.52 21.62
N ARG A 35 -8.77 -0.84 20.57
CA ARG A 35 -7.30 -0.78 20.52
C ARG A 35 -6.74 0.52 19.92
N GLY A 36 -7.58 1.31 19.28
CA GLY A 36 -7.18 2.55 18.60
C GLY A 36 -7.55 2.52 17.11
N VAL A 37 -6.98 3.48 16.37
CA VAL A 37 -7.17 3.58 14.92
C VAL A 37 -6.06 2.80 14.21
N CYS A 38 -6.44 2.03 13.19
CA CYS A 38 -5.51 1.42 12.22
C CYS A 38 -5.66 2.09 10.87
N LEU A 39 -4.58 2.70 10.37
CA LEU A 39 -4.50 3.17 9.00
C LEU A 39 -4.27 1.98 8.07
N VAL A 40 -5.02 1.89 6.97
CA VAL A 40 -4.72 0.91 5.91
C VAL A 40 -4.25 1.66 4.67
N LEU A 41 -3.00 1.39 4.27
CA LEU A 41 -2.31 2.07 3.18
C LEU A 41 -2.05 1.07 2.06
N GLN A 42 -2.83 1.17 0.99
CA GLN A 42 -2.84 0.23 -0.13
C GLN A 42 -1.61 0.39 -1.03
N GLY A 43 -1.40 -0.63 -1.88
CA GLY A 43 -0.37 -0.65 -2.90
C GLY A 43 -0.72 0.19 -4.15
N HIS A 44 0.13 0.05 -5.16
CA HIS A 44 -0.09 0.65 -6.47
C HIS A 44 -1.22 -0.04 -7.22
N SER A 45 -2.07 0.74 -7.90
CA SER A 45 -3.24 0.25 -8.65
C SER A 45 -4.31 -0.42 -7.79
N GLU A 46 -4.37 -0.10 -6.51
CA GLU A 46 -5.36 -0.60 -5.58
C GLU A 46 -6.37 0.49 -5.18
N PHE A 47 -7.46 0.09 -4.54
CA PHE A 47 -8.59 0.94 -4.17
C PHE A 47 -9.29 0.39 -2.92
N LEU A 48 -10.11 1.21 -2.25
CA LEU A 48 -10.71 0.90 -0.94
C LEU A 48 -11.52 -0.40 -0.93
N GLU A 49 -12.35 -0.62 -1.95
CA GLU A 49 -13.27 -1.76 -2.05
C GLU A 49 -12.54 -3.12 -2.02
N LYS A 50 -11.35 -3.17 -2.59
CA LYS A 50 -10.51 -4.37 -2.55
C LYS A 50 -10.17 -4.81 -1.13
N TYR A 51 -10.16 -3.88 -0.18
CA TYR A 51 -9.70 -4.09 1.19
C TYR A 51 -10.82 -4.32 2.22
N PHE A 52 -12.08 -4.39 1.83
CA PHE A 52 -13.20 -4.55 2.78
C PHE A 52 -13.04 -5.77 3.70
N GLU A 53 -12.57 -6.90 3.18
CA GLU A 53 -12.28 -8.08 4.01
C GLU A 53 -11.16 -7.82 5.03
N VAL A 54 -10.11 -7.09 4.65
CA VAL A 54 -9.02 -6.68 5.56
C VAL A 54 -9.54 -5.71 6.62
N PHE A 55 -10.45 -4.80 6.25
CA PHE A 55 -11.05 -3.89 7.21
C PHE A 55 -11.89 -4.64 8.25
N ASP A 56 -12.67 -5.64 7.84
CA ASP A 56 -13.45 -6.47 8.78
C ASP A 56 -12.53 -7.27 9.72
N GLU A 57 -11.42 -7.80 9.23
CA GLU A 57 -10.39 -8.46 10.04
C GLU A 57 -9.81 -7.54 11.14
N LEU A 58 -9.51 -6.29 10.79
CA LEU A 58 -8.98 -5.30 11.74
C LEU A 58 -10.05 -4.86 12.75
N ARG A 59 -11.29 -4.64 12.28
CA ARG A 59 -12.42 -4.27 13.13
C ARG A 59 -12.71 -5.37 14.16
N GLY A 60 -12.65 -6.63 13.74
CA GLY A 60 -12.79 -7.80 14.62
C GLY A 60 -11.66 -7.93 15.66
N ARG A 61 -10.50 -7.25 15.41
CA ARG A 61 -9.39 -7.15 16.35
C ARG A 61 -9.45 -5.91 17.26
N GLY A 62 -10.53 -5.12 17.20
CA GLY A 62 -10.76 -3.97 18.04
C GLY A 62 -10.19 -2.65 17.51
N PHE A 63 -9.77 -2.60 16.23
CA PHE A 63 -9.35 -1.35 15.62
C PHE A 63 -10.53 -0.64 14.93
N ALA A 64 -10.65 0.67 15.11
CA ALA A 64 -11.30 1.49 14.11
C ALA A 64 -10.37 1.60 12.89
N VAL A 65 -10.93 1.53 11.69
CA VAL A 65 -10.14 1.55 10.45
C VAL A 65 -10.31 2.88 9.75
N ALA A 66 -9.21 3.44 9.29
CA ALA A 66 -9.17 4.60 8.43
C ALA A 66 -8.32 4.29 7.18
N ALA A 67 -8.87 4.52 5.99
CA ALA A 67 -8.19 4.27 4.74
C ALA A 67 -8.57 5.32 3.70
N PHE A 68 -7.70 5.54 2.71
CA PHE A 68 -7.97 6.45 1.61
C PHE A 68 -7.32 5.96 0.32
N ASP A 69 -7.88 6.32 -0.82
CA ASP A 69 -7.23 6.10 -2.11
C ASP A 69 -6.16 7.17 -2.34
N TRP A 70 -4.94 6.74 -2.65
CA TRP A 70 -3.85 7.64 -3.02
C TRP A 70 -4.23 8.50 -4.23
N ARG A 71 -3.66 9.73 -4.34
CA ARG A 71 -3.79 10.51 -5.57
C ARG A 71 -3.48 9.67 -6.81
N GLY A 72 -4.24 9.84 -7.85
CA GLY A 72 -4.03 9.15 -9.11
C GLY A 72 -4.57 7.72 -9.17
N GLN A 73 -5.21 7.18 -8.11
CA GLN A 73 -5.83 5.83 -8.13
C GLN A 73 -7.14 5.76 -7.32
N GLY A 74 -7.83 4.63 -7.40
CA GLY A 74 -9.13 4.43 -6.76
C GLY A 74 -10.13 5.52 -7.15
N GLY A 75 -10.91 6.04 -6.21
CA GLY A 75 -11.85 7.15 -6.42
C GLY A 75 -11.27 8.54 -6.13
N SER A 76 -9.94 8.67 -5.96
CA SER A 76 -9.25 9.95 -5.80
C SER A 76 -8.98 10.64 -7.15
N ALA A 77 -8.67 11.94 -7.11
CA ALA A 77 -8.45 12.75 -8.30
C ALA A 77 -7.34 12.21 -9.21
N ARG A 78 -7.56 12.29 -10.51
CA ARG A 78 -6.61 11.92 -11.57
C ARG A 78 -5.91 13.16 -12.11
N ALA A 79 -4.63 13.04 -12.37
CA ALA A 79 -3.80 14.16 -12.84
C ALA A 79 -3.79 14.33 -14.38
N LEU A 80 -4.11 13.26 -15.12
CA LEU A 80 -4.06 13.24 -16.58
C LEU A 80 -5.43 12.96 -17.18
N GLU A 81 -5.64 13.38 -18.43
CA GLU A 81 -6.87 13.14 -19.20
C GLU A 81 -7.18 11.64 -19.31
N ASP A 82 -6.18 10.81 -19.61
CA ASP A 82 -6.32 9.35 -19.49
C ASP A 82 -6.26 8.97 -18.00
N SER A 83 -7.43 8.85 -17.39
CA SER A 83 -7.61 8.54 -15.96
C SER A 83 -7.06 7.18 -15.54
N ARG A 84 -6.75 6.27 -16.47
CA ARG A 84 -6.18 4.97 -16.20
C ARG A 84 -4.65 4.97 -16.05
N LYS A 85 -4.01 6.13 -16.22
CA LYS A 85 -2.57 6.31 -16.00
C LYS A 85 -2.28 6.55 -14.53
N ALA A 86 -1.50 5.67 -13.89
CA ALA A 86 -0.87 5.98 -12.61
C ALA A 86 0.21 7.04 -12.83
N HIS A 87 0.02 8.21 -12.23
CA HIS A 87 0.90 9.36 -12.48
C HIS A 87 1.17 10.17 -11.22
N ILE A 88 2.43 10.38 -10.95
CA ILE A 88 3.00 11.39 -10.04
C ILE A 88 4.34 11.83 -10.60
N ILE A 89 4.85 12.94 -10.14
CA ILE A 89 6.19 13.44 -10.50
C ILE A 89 7.22 13.26 -9.39
N ASP A 90 6.78 13.13 -8.14
CA ASP A 90 7.62 12.90 -6.96
C ASP A 90 6.83 12.12 -5.89
N PHE A 91 7.48 11.17 -5.21
CA PHE A 91 6.88 10.42 -4.10
C PHE A 91 6.59 11.30 -2.86
N ALA A 92 7.16 12.49 -2.76
CA ALA A 92 6.77 13.49 -1.78
C ALA A 92 5.28 13.89 -1.89
N GLN A 93 4.67 13.75 -3.07
CA GLN A 93 3.24 13.98 -3.26
C GLN A 93 2.38 12.99 -2.47
N TYR A 94 2.80 11.71 -2.36
CA TYR A 94 2.14 10.73 -1.53
C TYR A 94 2.34 10.99 -0.02
N ALA A 95 3.50 11.53 0.37
CA ALA A 95 3.70 11.96 1.75
C ALA A 95 2.76 13.11 2.14
N GLU A 96 2.47 14.02 1.18
CA GLU A 96 1.46 15.08 1.35
C GLU A 96 0.05 14.49 1.50
N ASP A 97 -0.33 13.48 0.70
CA ASP A 97 -1.63 12.79 0.83
C ASP A 97 -1.80 12.19 2.23
N LEU A 98 -0.79 11.44 2.69
CA LEU A 98 -0.81 10.83 4.01
C LEU A 98 -0.91 11.88 5.11
N ARG A 99 -0.17 12.99 5.00
CA ARG A 99 -0.22 14.08 5.96
C ARG A 99 -1.61 14.74 5.99
N ALA A 100 -2.18 15.04 4.83
CA ALA A 100 -3.52 15.63 4.74
C ALA A 100 -4.57 14.71 5.37
N PHE A 101 -4.49 13.40 5.11
CA PHE A 101 -5.38 12.40 5.70
C PHE A 101 -5.21 12.31 7.23
N MET A 102 -3.98 12.29 7.73
CA MET A 102 -3.69 12.30 9.16
C MET A 102 -4.26 13.55 9.83
N ASP A 103 -4.01 14.73 9.28
CA ASP A 103 -4.39 16.01 9.87
C ASP A 103 -5.91 16.23 9.86
N GLN A 104 -6.60 15.90 8.75
CA GLN A 104 -8.01 16.21 8.57
C GLN A 104 -8.96 15.11 9.05
N ILE A 105 -8.50 13.86 9.16
CA ILE A 105 -9.35 12.71 9.48
C ILE A 105 -8.87 12.00 10.73
N VAL A 106 -7.66 11.43 10.71
CA VAL A 106 -7.23 10.45 11.71
C VAL A 106 -7.13 11.03 13.10
N ARG A 107 -6.58 12.25 13.25
CA ARG A 107 -6.44 12.96 14.53
C ARG A 107 -7.77 13.28 15.22
N HIS A 108 -8.88 13.23 14.48
CA HIS A 108 -10.22 13.44 15.00
C HIS A 108 -10.90 12.13 15.43
N MET A 109 -10.28 10.96 15.18
CA MET A 109 -10.81 9.66 15.57
C MET A 109 -10.27 9.17 16.92
N ASP A 110 -9.00 9.48 17.23
CA ASP A 110 -8.33 9.09 18.48
C ASP A 110 -7.15 10.03 18.72
N ASP A 111 -6.95 10.48 19.97
CA ASP A 111 -5.82 11.35 20.35
C ASP A 111 -4.48 10.60 20.38
N ARG A 112 -4.51 9.27 20.43
CA ARG A 112 -3.31 8.42 20.40
C ARG A 112 -2.74 8.31 18.98
N PRO A 113 -1.41 8.21 18.81
CA PRO A 113 -0.82 7.86 17.51
C PRO A 113 -1.44 6.56 16.99
N PRO A 114 -1.86 6.51 15.71
CA PRO A 114 -2.50 5.34 15.15
C PRO A 114 -1.51 4.17 14.96
N PHE A 115 -2.05 2.98 14.81
CA PHE A 115 -1.39 1.83 14.20
C PHE A 115 -1.50 1.94 12.67
N ALA A 116 -0.63 1.25 11.92
CA ALA A 116 -0.76 1.20 10.47
C ALA A 116 -0.55 -0.22 9.92
N LEU A 117 -1.36 -0.59 8.92
CA LEU A 117 -1.15 -1.75 8.05
C LEU A 117 -0.93 -1.25 6.63
N ALA A 118 0.22 -1.56 6.04
CA ALA A 118 0.58 -1.04 4.74
C ALA A 118 1.05 -2.14 3.78
N HIS A 119 0.61 -2.07 2.53
CA HIS A 119 1.00 -3.00 1.47
C HIS A 119 1.81 -2.32 0.38
N SER A 120 2.84 -3.01 -0.11
CA SER A 120 3.58 -2.66 -1.34
C SER A 120 4.01 -1.18 -1.40
N MET A 121 3.49 -0.39 -2.35
CA MET A 121 3.74 1.05 -2.48
C MET A 121 3.36 1.82 -1.21
N GLY A 122 2.20 1.54 -0.61
CA GLY A 122 1.80 2.15 0.66
C GLY A 122 2.78 1.84 1.78
N GLY A 123 3.36 0.63 1.78
CA GLY A 123 4.44 0.25 2.70
C GLY A 123 5.70 1.07 2.48
N HIS A 124 6.10 1.31 1.24
CA HIS A 124 7.24 2.17 0.93
C HIS A 124 7.04 3.61 1.41
N ILE A 125 5.86 4.16 1.15
CA ILE A 125 5.51 5.53 1.58
C ILE A 125 5.50 5.63 3.11
N LEU A 126 4.94 4.62 3.79
CA LEU A 126 4.91 4.58 5.26
C LEU A 126 6.31 4.46 5.86
N LEU A 127 7.20 3.62 5.31
CA LEU A 127 8.60 3.52 5.78
C LEU A 127 9.33 4.86 5.67
N ARG A 128 9.12 5.61 4.58
CA ARG A 128 9.63 6.97 4.46
C ARG A 128 9.05 7.90 5.52
N ASN A 129 7.74 7.82 5.76
CA ASN A 129 7.09 8.65 6.76
C ASN A 129 7.56 8.34 8.19
N LEU A 130 7.80 7.06 8.53
CA LEU A 130 8.35 6.66 9.83
C LEU A 130 9.78 7.17 10.05
N HIS A 131 10.58 7.24 8.97
CA HIS A 131 11.93 7.83 9.00
C HIS A 131 11.87 9.35 9.23
N ASP A 132 11.05 10.04 8.43
CA ASP A 132 11.03 11.51 8.37
C ASP A 132 10.25 12.12 9.57
N HIS A 133 9.31 11.36 10.17
CA HIS A 133 8.41 11.81 11.24
C HIS A 133 8.30 10.76 12.37
N PRO A 134 9.36 10.55 13.18
CA PRO A 134 9.32 9.62 14.30
C PRO A 134 8.18 9.91 15.27
N GLY A 135 7.48 8.85 15.70
CA GLY A 135 6.39 8.94 16.69
C GLY A 135 5.00 9.28 16.14
N ILE A 136 4.85 9.59 14.84
CA ILE A 136 3.54 9.86 14.24
C ILE A 136 2.66 8.60 14.14
N ILE A 137 3.29 7.43 14.05
CA ILE A 137 2.67 6.11 14.06
C ILE A 137 3.21 5.33 15.27
N ARG A 138 2.33 4.69 16.03
CA ARG A 138 2.67 3.95 17.24
C ARG A 138 3.41 2.65 16.94
N ALA A 139 2.95 1.90 15.96
CA ALA A 139 3.57 0.69 15.42
C ALA A 139 2.96 0.38 14.04
N ALA A 140 3.64 -0.38 13.21
CA ALA A 140 3.17 -0.68 11.86
C ALA A 140 3.42 -2.14 11.44
N ALA A 141 2.47 -2.70 10.68
CA ALA A 141 2.63 -3.98 9.98
C ALA A 141 2.71 -3.74 8.47
N PHE A 142 3.60 -4.47 7.82
CA PHE A 142 3.85 -4.36 6.39
C PHE A 142 3.63 -5.70 5.70
N SER A 143 2.93 -5.66 4.57
CA SER A 143 2.80 -6.77 3.64
C SER A 143 3.58 -6.44 2.36
N ALA A 144 4.65 -7.18 2.08
CA ALA A 144 5.48 -7.07 0.87
C ALA A 144 5.82 -5.62 0.46
N PRO A 145 6.44 -4.76 1.34
CA PRO A 145 6.68 -3.36 1.05
C PRO A 145 7.61 -3.18 -0.18
N MET A 146 7.32 -2.16 -1.00
CA MET A 146 8.02 -1.88 -2.25
C MET A 146 9.38 -1.19 -1.99
N LEU A 147 10.43 -1.95 -1.70
CA LEU A 147 11.79 -1.43 -1.52
C LEU A 147 12.66 -1.57 -2.78
N ARG A 148 12.36 -2.57 -3.61
CA ARG A 148 12.98 -2.78 -4.91
C ARG A 148 12.05 -3.60 -5.78
N VAL A 149 11.88 -3.24 -7.05
CA VAL A 149 10.94 -3.90 -7.97
C VAL A 149 11.68 -4.73 -9.03
N PHE A 150 10.99 -5.73 -9.58
CA PHE A 150 11.46 -6.39 -10.80
C PHE A 150 11.27 -5.46 -12.00
N THR A 151 12.27 -5.43 -12.88
CA THR A 151 12.31 -4.54 -14.07
C THR A 151 12.40 -5.33 -15.38
N ASN A 152 11.96 -6.59 -15.34
CA ASN A 152 12.03 -7.47 -16.51
C ASN A 152 11.37 -6.82 -17.76
N PRO A 153 11.96 -6.96 -18.95
CA PRO A 153 13.18 -7.75 -19.23
C PRO A 153 14.50 -6.97 -19.06
N PHE A 154 14.47 -5.74 -18.57
CA PHE A 154 15.65 -4.89 -18.49
C PHE A 154 16.40 -5.07 -17.18
N PRO A 155 17.75 -5.03 -17.18
CA PRO A 155 18.52 -4.80 -15.97
C PRO A 155 18.09 -3.50 -15.30
N GLU A 156 18.04 -3.46 -13.96
CA GLU A 156 17.49 -2.34 -13.19
C GLU A 156 18.17 -0.99 -13.51
N ASN A 157 19.50 -0.97 -13.60
CA ASN A 157 20.25 0.24 -13.95
C ASN A 157 19.87 0.77 -15.34
N LEU A 158 19.55 -0.11 -16.29
CA LEU A 158 19.07 0.29 -17.61
C LEU A 158 17.65 0.82 -17.54
N ALA A 159 16.76 0.16 -16.79
CA ALA A 159 15.38 0.62 -16.58
C ALA A 159 15.34 2.02 -15.95
N ILE A 160 16.17 2.27 -14.93
CA ILE A 160 16.33 3.60 -14.30
C ILE A 160 16.77 4.66 -15.33
N ARG A 161 17.76 4.35 -16.15
CA ARG A 161 18.26 5.27 -17.19
C ARG A 161 17.19 5.57 -18.24
N ILE A 162 16.47 4.54 -18.71
CA ILE A 162 15.38 4.71 -19.67
C ILE A 162 14.29 5.59 -19.07
N ALA A 163 13.84 5.33 -17.84
CA ALA A 163 12.80 6.13 -17.19
C ALA A 163 13.20 7.61 -17.10
N ARG A 164 14.42 7.91 -16.66
CA ARG A 164 14.96 9.29 -16.60
C ARG A 164 15.05 9.94 -17.99
N TRP A 165 15.44 9.19 -19.01
CA TRP A 165 15.51 9.70 -20.39
C TRP A 165 14.12 10.03 -20.94
N MET A 166 13.14 9.15 -20.74
CA MET A 166 11.76 9.36 -21.18
C MET A 166 11.19 10.64 -20.55
N VAL A 167 11.41 10.86 -19.24
CA VAL A 167 11.00 12.10 -18.57
C VAL A 167 11.72 13.32 -19.17
N ARG A 168 13.05 13.26 -19.33
CA ARG A 168 13.87 14.37 -19.86
C ARG A 168 13.47 14.78 -21.29
N PHE A 169 13.01 13.83 -22.10
CA PHE A 169 12.57 14.09 -23.48
C PHE A 169 11.07 14.40 -23.60
N GLY A 170 10.40 14.76 -22.48
CA GLY A 170 8.99 15.16 -22.49
C GLY A 170 7.99 14.02 -22.64
N ARG A 171 8.44 12.76 -22.50
CA ARG A 171 7.60 11.56 -22.59
C ARG A 171 7.17 11.04 -21.20
N GLY A 172 7.30 11.85 -20.18
CA GLY A 172 7.03 11.49 -18.78
C GLY A 172 5.56 11.06 -18.53
N ASN A 173 4.61 11.61 -19.27
CA ASN A 173 3.19 11.31 -19.17
C ASN A 173 2.76 10.08 -19.99
N ASP A 174 3.66 9.49 -20.79
CA ASP A 174 3.35 8.27 -21.53
C ASP A 174 3.41 7.05 -20.61
N TYR A 175 2.68 6.00 -20.98
CA TYR A 175 2.82 4.70 -20.33
C TYR A 175 4.25 4.15 -20.43
N VAL A 176 4.70 3.46 -19.39
CA VAL A 176 5.89 2.60 -19.46
C VAL A 176 5.70 1.53 -20.53
N PHE A 177 6.77 1.06 -21.13
CA PHE A 177 6.70 0.02 -22.15
C PHE A 177 5.95 -1.23 -21.66
N GLY A 178 4.92 -1.61 -22.40
CA GLY A 178 4.05 -2.75 -22.09
C GLY A 178 2.84 -2.42 -21.19
N ALA A 179 2.85 -1.32 -20.47
CA ALA A 179 1.68 -0.84 -19.72
C ALA A 179 0.63 -0.20 -20.65
N GLY A 180 -0.61 -0.15 -20.22
CA GLY A 180 -1.72 0.45 -20.96
C GLY A 180 -2.23 -0.36 -22.15
N LYS A 181 -1.57 -1.45 -22.53
CA LYS A 181 -1.96 -2.28 -23.67
C LYS A 181 -3.01 -3.33 -23.34
N ARG A 182 -3.10 -3.72 -22.09
CA ARG A 182 -4.04 -4.73 -21.60
C ARG A 182 -5.07 -4.03 -20.74
N ASP A 183 -6.30 -4.48 -20.89
CA ASP A 183 -7.35 -4.10 -19.95
C ASP A 183 -7.20 -4.95 -18.68
N PRO A 184 -6.93 -4.35 -17.51
CA PRO A 184 -6.80 -5.10 -16.28
C PRO A 184 -8.07 -5.88 -15.91
N ILE A 185 -9.25 -5.39 -16.28
CA ILE A 185 -10.54 -6.06 -16.04
C ILE A 185 -10.64 -7.36 -16.84
N ALA A 186 -10.12 -7.35 -18.07
CA ALA A 186 -10.13 -8.50 -18.95
C ALA A 186 -8.94 -9.47 -18.74
N LEU A 187 -8.07 -9.23 -17.74
CA LEU A 187 -6.91 -10.08 -17.49
C LEU A 187 -7.35 -11.43 -16.90
N PRO A 188 -7.11 -12.58 -17.59
CA PRO A 188 -7.45 -13.88 -17.04
C PRO A 188 -6.66 -14.19 -15.76
N PHE A 189 -7.28 -14.85 -14.79
CA PHE A 189 -6.61 -15.28 -13.55
C PHE A 189 -5.27 -16.00 -13.79
N ALA A 190 -5.19 -16.85 -14.82
CA ALA A 190 -3.95 -17.57 -15.16
C ALA A 190 -2.77 -16.67 -15.55
N GLN A 191 -3.00 -15.39 -15.87
CA GLN A 191 -1.96 -14.41 -16.15
C GLN A 191 -1.70 -13.45 -14.99
N ASN A 192 -2.47 -13.56 -13.91
CA ASN A 192 -2.25 -12.83 -12.69
C ASN A 192 -0.97 -13.31 -11.99
N ILE A 193 -0.25 -12.36 -11.38
CA ILE A 193 1.03 -12.60 -10.72
C ILE A 193 1.06 -12.09 -9.27
N VAL A 194 -0.08 -11.67 -8.74
CA VAL A 194 -0.12 -10.99 -7.44
C VAL A 194 -0.82 -11.79 -6.35
N THR A 195 -1.69 -12.73 -6.71
CA THR A 195 -2.37 -13.62 -5.75
C THR A 195 -2.60 -15.00 -6.34
N SER A 196 -2.59 -16.04 -5.53
CA SER A 196 -2.97 -17.41 -5.91
C SER A 196 -4.43 -17.73 -5.58
N ASP A 197 -5.22 -16.77 -5.06
CA ASP A 197 -6.63 -16.95 -4.71
C ASP A 197 -7.56 -16.50 -5.86
N PRO A 198 -8.23 -17.43 -6.57
CA PRO A 198 -9.11 -17.07 -7.67
C PRO A 198 -10.39 -16.35 -7.21
N VAL A 199 -10.84 -16.57 -5.97
CA VAL A 199 -12.09 -15.98 -5.45
C VAL A 199 -11.85 -14.51 -5.13
N ARG A 200 -10.77 -14.17 -4.42
CA ARG A 200 -10.40 -12.78 -4.09
C ARG A 200 -10.01 -11.99 -5.35
N TYR A 201 -9.34 -12.67 -6.30
CA TYR A 201 -9.09 -12.07 -7.60
C TYR A 201 -10.39 -11.72 -8.33
N ALA A 202 -11.34 -12.68 -8.44
CA ALA A 202 -12.62 -12.44 -9.08
C ALA A 202 -13.43 -11.33 -8.39
N ARG A 203 -13.38 -11.24 -7.06
CA ARG A 203 -14.00 -10.14 -6.30
C ARG A 203 -13.40 -8.78 -6.67
N THR A 204 -12.08 -8.69 -6.78
CA THR A 204 -11.41 -7.47 -7.24
C THR A 204 -11.87 -7.06 -8.64
N ILE A 205 -11.98 -8.03 -9.56
CA ILE A 205 -12.47 -7.77 -10.91
C ILE A 205 -13.94 -7.32 -10.90
N ALA A 206 -14.79 -7.93 -10.07
CA ALA A 206 -16.21 -7.53 -9.94
C ALA A 206 -16.37 -6.07 -9.48
N HIS A 207 -15.54 -5.58 -8.55
CA HIS A 207 -15.54 -4.16 -8.17
C HIS A 207 -15.13 -3.25 -9.34
N LEU A 208 -14.13 -3.66 -10.13
CA LEU A 208 -13.70 -2.89 -11.31
C LEU A 208 -14.72 -2.93 -12.45
N GLU A 209 -15.49 -4.01 -12.60
CA GLU A 209 -16.60 -4.11 -13.56
C GLU A 209 -17.76 -3.22 -13.12
N ALA A 210 -18.05 -3.16 -11.82
CA ALA A 210 -19.10 -2.30 -11.27
C ALA A 210 -18.76 -0.80 -11.36
N ASP A 211 -17.48 -0.45 -11.17
CA ASP A 211 -16.98 0.92 -11.34
C ASP A 211 -15.62 0.92 -12.07
N PRO A 212 -15.63 0.99 -13.41
CA PRO A 212 -14.41 1.02 -14.22
C PRO A 212 -13.52 2.25 -13.96
N SER A 213 -14.02 3.30 -13.31
CA SER A 213 -13.24 4.49 -12.98
C SER A 213 -12.14 4.20 -11.92
N LEU A 214 -12.30 3.13 -11.15
CA LEU A 214 -11.31 2.66 -10.17
C LEU A 214 -10.06 2.04 -10.84
N CYS A 215 -10.20 1.61 -12.11
CA CYS A 215 -9.18 0.85 -12.82
C CYS A 215 -7.97 1.70 -13.22
N LEU A 216 -6.77 1.17 -13.02
CA LEU A 216 -5.53 1.68 -13.61
C LEU A 216 -4.96 0.68 -14.62
N ALA A 217 -4.53 1.18 -15.77
CA ALA A 217 -3.92 0.38 -16.83
C ALA A 217 -2.38 0.29 -16.70
N GLY A 218 -1.79 1.09 -15.82
CA GLY A 218 -0.38 1.02 -15.50
C GLY A 218 0.31 2.37 -15.26
N PRO A 219 1.59 2.35 -14.86
CA PRO A 219 2.35 3.54 -14.54
C PRO A 219 2.81 4.32 -15.77
N THR A 220 2.98 5.63 -15.57
CA THR A 220 3.69 6.52 -16.49
C THR A 220 5.21 6.48 -16.23
N TRP A 221 6.00 7.02 -17.17
CA TRP A 221 7.43 7.18 -16.96
C TRP A 221 7.77 8.12 -15.82
N HIS A 222 6.96 9.16 -15.56
CA HIS A 222 7.10 10.02 -14.38
C HIS A 222 6.96 9.19 -13.11
N TRP A 223 5.88 8.40 -12.98
CA TRP A 223 5.68 7.55 -11.81
C TRP A 223 6.85 6.59 -11.59
N LEU A 224 7.28 5.89 -12.63
CA LEU A 224 8.38 4.91 -12.52
C LEU A 224 9.71 5.60 -12.15
N SER A 225 10.01 6.75 -12.75
CA SER A 225 11.22 7.52 -12.43
C SER A 225 11.21 8.03 -10.98
N ALA A 226 10.05 8.51 -10.50
CA ALA A 226 9.85 8.94 -9.11
C ALA A 226 9.97 7.76 -8.13
N ALA A 227 9.42 6.59 -8.49
CA ALA A 227 9.54 5.37 -7.69
C ALA A 227 11.01 4.94 -7.53
N PHE A 228 11.79 4.91 -8.62
CA PHE A 228 13.22 4.61 -8.54
C PHE A 228 14.00 5.61 -7.70
N ALA A 229 13.70 6.91 -7.82
CA ALA A 229 14.34 7.93 -7.01
C ALA A 229 14.03 7.73 -5.51
N SER A 230 12.77 7.42 -5.20
CA SER A 230 12.33 7.17 -3.82
C SER A 230 12.94 5.90 -3.23
N MET A 231 12.99 4.80 -3.99
CA MET A 231 13.64 3.56 -3.57
C MET A 231 15.15 3.73 -3.36
N ALA A 232 15.82 4.58 -4.14
CA ALA A 232 17.24 4.89 -3.94
C ALA A 232 17.50 5.55 -2.59
N ILE A 233 16.60 6.45 -2.13
CA ILE A 233 16.70 7.11 -0.81
C ILE A 233 16.61 6.07 0.31
N THR A 234 15.64 5.15 0.25
CA THR A 234 15.48 4.12 1.29
C THR A 234 16.62 3.10 1.32
N ALA A 235 17.38 2.98 0.22
CA ALA A 235 18.53 2.08 0.14
C ALA A 235 19.81 2.66 0.76
N GLU A 236 19.84 3.95 1.11
CA GLU A 236 21.01 4.60 1.67
C GLU A 236 21.43 3.99 3.02
N PRO A 237 22.75 3.92 3.31
CA PRO A 237 23.22 3.51 4.62
C PRO A 237 22.66 4.40 5.74
N GLY A 238 22.24 3.80 6.87
CA GLY A 238 21.67 4.53 8.00
C GLY A 238 20.17 4.79 7.88
N TYR A 239 19.56 4.60 6.70
CA TYR A 239 18.13 4.90 6.53
C TYR A 239 17.22 3.94 7.31
N ALA A 240 17.41 2.64 7.18
CA ALA A 240 16.64 1.64 7.90
C ALA A 240 16.89 1.71 9.41
N GLU A 241 18.12 1.95 9.80
CA GLU A 241 18.58 2.06 11.19
C GLU A 241 17.96 3.24 11.95
N ALA A 242 17.56 4.30 11.23
CA ALA A 242 16.92 5.48 11.80
C ALA A 242 15.42 5.28 12.11
N ILE A 243 14.79 4.24 11.58
CA ILE A 243 13.38 3.94 11.86
C ILE A 243 13.26 3.24 13.20
N THR A 244 12.80 3.97 14.21
CA THR A 244 12.73 3.49 15.61
C THR A 244 11.34 2.96 16.02
N ALA A 245 10.32 3.17 15.21
CA ALA A 245 9.00 2.61 15.47
C ALA A 245 9.03 1.07 15.45
N PRO A 246 8.32 0.38 16.37
CA PRO A 246 8.13 -1.05 16.27
C PRO A 246 7.41 -1.43 14.96
N VAL A 247 7.97 -2.36 14.20
CA VAL A 247 7.38 -2.80 12.94
C VAL A 247 7.39 -4.31 12.79
N MET A 248 6.40 -4.81 12.07
CA MET A 248 6.35 -6.16 11.53
C MET A 248 6.42 -6.08 10.01
N ILE A 249 7.30 -6.86 9.39
CA ILE A 249 7.38 -6.97 7.92
C ILE A 249 7.15 -8.43 7.52
N ALA A 250 6.07 -8.67 6.75
CA ALA A 250 5.85 -9.95 6.10
C ALA A 250 6.28 -9.86 4.62
N THR A 251 7.16 -10.76 4.19
CA THR A 251 7.55 -10.90 2.79
C THR A 251 6.85 -12.09 2.15
N ALA A 252 6.53 -12.00 0.86
CA ALA A 252 5.99 -13.12 0.09
C ALA A 252 7.13 -13.98 -0.47
N GLY A 253 6.99 -15.31 -0.31
CA GLY A 253 8.02 -16.26 -0.73
C GLY A 253 8.09 -16.46 -2.25
N HIS A 254 7.01 -16.16 -2.97
CA HIS A 254 6.91 -16.26 -4.43
C HIS A 254 6.57 -14.91 -5.08
N ASP A 255 7.12 -13.82 -4.53
CA ASP A 255 6.88 -12.47 -5.05
C ASP A 255 7.51 -12.27 -6.42
N ARG A 256 6.70 -11.82 -7.39
CA ARG A 256 7.12 -11.52 -8.77
C ARG A 256 7.04 -10.03 -9.11
N VAL A 257 6.70 -9.19 -8.12
CA VAL A 257 6.54 -7.74 -8.24
C VAL A 257 7.69 -7.01 -7.56
N VAL A 258 7.94 -7.32 -6.27
CA VAL A 258 9.03 -6.73 -5.50
C VAL A 258 10.13 -7.76 -5.20
N ARG A 259 11.35 -7.28 -5.05
CA ARG A 259 12.49 -8.15 -4.70
C ARG A 259 12.52 -8.39 -3.20
N THR A 260 12.08 -9.55 -2.79
CA THR A 260 12.01 -10.00 -1.39
C THR A 260 13.37 -9.85 -0.67
N GLU A 261 14.48 -10.12 -1.36
CA GLU A 261 15.83 -10.02 -0.79
C GLU A 261 16.16 -8.60 -0.33
N ALA A 262 15.69 -7.58 -1.07
CA ALA A 262 15.89 -6.18 -0.68
C ALA A 262 15.10 -5.84 0.59
N THR A 263 13.89 -6.36 0.73
CA THR A 263 13.06 -6.18 1.91
C THR A 263 13.66 -6.88 3.13
N ILE A 264 14.16 -8.11 2.98
CA ILE A 264 14.85 -8.84 4.05
C ILE A 264 16.08 -8.07 4.53
N ALA A 265 16.94 -7.63 3.59
CA ALA A 265 18.14 -6.87 3.93
C ALA A 265 17.82 -5.53 4.63
N PHE A 266 16.73 -4.88 4.26
CA PHE A 266 16.25 -3.67 4.93
C PHE A 266 15.75 -3.98 6.34
N ALA A 267 14.91 -5.01 6.51
CA ALA A 267 14.35 -5.43 7.79
C ALA A 267 15.43 -5.80 8.82
N GLN A 268 16.49 -6.48 8.36
CA GLN A 268 17.64 -6.86 9.22
C GLN A 268 18.43 -5.67 9.79
N ARG A 269 18.33 -4.50 9.15
CA ARG A 269 18.99 -3.26 9.57
C ARG A 269 18.15 -2.43 10.52
N MET A 270 16.84 -2.67 10.60
CA MET A 270 15.93 -1.92 11.48
C MET A 270 16.06 -2.40 12.94
N PRO A 271 16.13 -1.47 13.93
CA PRO A 271 16.36 -1.84 15.33
C PRO A 271 15.20 -2.59 15.99
N HIS A 272 13.96 -2.36 15.54
CA HIS A 272 12.74 -2.92 16.15
C HIS A 272 11.83 -3.57 15.09
N CYS A 273 12.39 -4.46 14.26
CA CYS A 273 11.67 -5.15 13.20
C CYS A 273 11.47 -6.63 13.52
N PHE A 274 10.22 -7.09 13.42
CA PHE A 274 9.83 -8.50 13.38
C PHE A 274 9.62 -8.89 11.93
N HIS A 275 10.56 -9.62 11.36
CA HIS A 275 10.45 -10.08 9.97
C HIS A 275 10.02 -11.54 9.92
N GLY A 276 9.06 -11.85 9.01
CA GLY A 276 8.64 -13.19 8.65
C GLY A 276 8.39 -13.34 7.15
N MET A 277 8.59 -14.55 6.62
CA MET A 277 8.27 -14.87 5.24
C MET A 277 7.04 -15.77 5.20
N VAL A 278 6.09 -15.44 4.32
CA VAL A 278 4.95 -16.30 4.00
C VAL A 278 5.33 -17.12 2.77
N GLU A 279 5.88 -18.31 3.03
CA GLU A 279 6.37 -19.20 1.99
C GLU A 279 5.28 -19.58 0.99
N GLY A 280 5.58 -19.48 -0.31
CA GLY A 280 4.66 -19.80 -1.40
C GLY A 280 3.57 -18.77 -1.67
N ALA A 281 3.45 -17.71 -0.87
CA ALA A 281 2.52 -16.61 -1.17
C ALA A 281 3.05 -15.76 -2.33
N GLU A 282 2.15 -15.28 -3.17
CA GLU A 282 2.39 -14.24 -4.16
C GLU A 282 2.40 -12.86 -3.48
N HIS A 283 2.63 -11.79 -4.24
CA HIS A 283 2.83 -10.43 -3.76
C HIS A 283 1.78 -9.91 -2.78
N GLU A 284 0.49 -10.13 -3.08
CA GLU A 284 -0.63 -9.59 -2.31
C GLU A 284 -1.04 -10.54 -1.16
N ILE A 285 -0.18 -10.72 -0.15
CA ILE A 285 -0.40 -11.65 0.98
C ILE A 285 -1.78 -11.48 1.62
N LEU A 286 -2.29 -10.24 1.71
CA LEU A 286 -3.60 -9.92 2.28
C LEU A 286 -4.77 -10.38 1.40
N MET A 287 -4.52 -10.64 0.12
CA MET A 287 -5.48 -11.14 -0.88
C MET A 287 -5.21 -12.59 -1.28
N GLU A 288 -4.37 -13.29 -0.56
CA GLU A 288 -4.00 -14.67 -0.80
C GLU A 288 -5.00 -15.67 -0.23
N GLN A 289 -4.81 -16.97 -0.56
CA GLN A 289 -5.57 -18.07 0.02
C GLN A 289 -5.50 -18.04 1.55
N ASP A 290 -6.56 -18.50 2.21
CA ASP A 290 -6.70 -18.44 3.67
C ASP A 290 -5.51 -19.02 4.43
N ARG A 291 -4.87 -20.07 3.91
CA ARG A 291 -3.66 -20.67 4.52
C ARG A 291 -2.49 -19.69 4.63
N PHE A 292 -2.31 -18.80 3.65
CA PHE A 292 -1.27 -17.78 3.67
C PHE A 292 -1.67 -16.57 4.50
N ARG A 293 -2.94 -16.15 4.36
CA ARG A 293 -3.49 -15.07 5.19
C ARG A 293 -3.45 -15.41 6.67
N ALA A 294 -3.76 -16.67 7.03
CA ALA A 294 -3.71 -17.12 8.42
C ALA A 294 -2.30 -16.94 9.04
N LEU A 295 -1.24 -17.24 8.29
CA LEU A 295 0.14 -17.00 8.73
C LEU A 295 0.43 -15.52 8.95
N PHE A 296 -0.03 -14.65 8.04
CA PHE A 296 0.11 -13.22 8.20
C PHE A 296 -0.63 -12.71 9.44
N TRP A 297 -1.90 -13.09 9.61
CA TRP A 297 -2.73 -12.62 10.73
C TRP A 297 -2.25 -13.17 12.07
N GLN A 298 -1.72 -14.39 12.12
CA GLN A 298 -1.08 -14.94 13.32
C GLN A 298 0.13 -14.09 13.71
N ALA A 299 1.02 -13.80 12.77
CA ALA A 299 2.19 -12.95 13.01
C ALA A 299 1.80 -11.52 13.41
N PHE A 300 0.73 -11.00 12.81
CA PHE A 300 0.14 -9.70 13.15
C PHE A 300 -0.36 -9.67 14.59
N ASP A 301 -1.14 -10.69 15.02
CA ASP A 301 -1.68 -10.78 16.36
C ASP A 301 -0.56 -10.92 17.42
N ASP A 302 0.46 -11.72 17.14
CA ASP A 302 1.64 -11.85 17.99
C ASP A 302 2.43 -10.52 18.10
N PHE A 303 2.53 -9.79 16.99
CA PHE A 303 3.18 -8.47 16.96
C PHE A 303 2.40 -7.44 17.76
N ILE A 304 1.08 -7.36 17.58
CA ILE A 304 0.20 -6.44 18.33
C ILE A 304 0.31 -6.70 19.84
N ALA A 305 0.28 -7.96 20.26
CA ALA A 305 0.37 -8.31 21.68
C ALA A 305 1.68 -7.80 22.32
N ARG A 306 2.77 -7.72 21.53
CA ARG A 306 4.08 -7.22 22.01
C ARG A 306 4.21 -5.69 21.90
N ALA A 307 3.74 -5.12 20.78
CA ALA A 307 3.91 -3.71 20.47
C ALA A 307 2.90 -2.82 21.22
N LEU A 308 1.75 -3.37 21.60
CA LEU A 308 0.63 -2.68 22.26
C LEU A 308 0.21 -3.38 23.56
N PRO A 309 1.09 -3.58 24.54
CA PRO A 309 0.74 -4.27 25.76
C PRO A 309 -0.38 -3.49 26.53
N GLY A 310 -1.43 -4.22 26.94
CA GLY A 310 -2.52 -3.66 27.76
C GLY A 310 -3.61 -2.90 26.95
N THR A 311 -3.68 -3.07 25.62
CA THR A 311 -4.78 -2.56 24.78
C THR A 311 -5.70 -3.66 24.31
#